data_897c02adcff4e23a5e2a691fe56c6608
#
_entry.id   897c02adcff4e23a5e2a691fe56c6608
#
_cell.length_a   1.000
_cell.length_b   1.000
_cell.length_c   1.000
_cell.angle_alpha   90.00
_cell.angle_beta   90.00
_cell.angle_gamma   90.00
#
_symmetry.space_group_name_H-M   'P 1'
#
loop_
_entity.id
_entity.type
_entity.pdbx_description
1 polymer ?
#
loop_
_entity_poly.entity_id
_entity_poly.type
_entity_poly.pdbx_seq_one_letter_code
_entity_poly.pdbx_strand_id
1 'polypeptide(L)'
;KGLNARQQCIAGRTRLYEMSFDDFEENIVSQMSGALHGGGFDAERDIAAITVNRWPHGYAYEYIDYSDPVEFNPQNGPHIAGRAQIGRISIANSDASAYAYLTGAIDAADRAVNEQLML
;
A
#
# COMPACT_ATOMS: atom_id res chain seq x y z
N LYS A 1 8.31 24.43 8.33
CA LYS A 1 7.12 23.57 8.51
C LYS A 1 7.42 22.26 7.78
N GLY A 2 7.22 21.13 8.45
CA GLY A 2 7.41 19.83 7.81
C GLY A 2 6.35 19.56 6.73
N LEU A 3 6.61 18.57 5.88
CA LEU A 3 5.65 18.09 4.87
C LEU A 3 4.41 17.48 5.56
N ASN A 4 3.22 17.74 5.02
CA ASN A 4 2.02 16.99 5.44
C ASN A 4 2.06 15.55 4.93
N ALA A 5 1.20 14.67 5.42
CA ALA A 5 1.19 13.25 5.09
C ALA A 5 1.16 12.98 3.57
N ARG A 6 0.29 13.68 2.84
CA ARG A 6 0.20 13.55 1.37
C ARG A 6 1.51 13.93 0.67
N GLN A 7 2.13 15.02 1.11
CA GLN A 7 3.42 15.48 0.55
C GLN A 7 4.54 14.48 0.86
N GLN A 8 4.56 13.88 2.05
CA GLN A 8 5.51 12.84 2.43
C GLN A 8 5.35 11.59 1.56
N CYS A 9 4.12 11.15 1.33
CA CYS A 9 3.83 10.01 0.45
C CYS A 9 4.27 10.27 -1.00
N ILE A 10 3.99 11.47 -1.52
CA ILE A 10 4.43 11.85 -2.88
C ILE A 10 5.96 11.87 -2.94
N ALA A 11 6.63 12.51 -2.00
CA ALA A 11 8.09 12.60 -1.97
C ALA A 11 8.75 11.22 -1.86
N GLY A 12 8.24 10.34 -0.99
CA GLY A 12 8.73 8.97 -0.84
C GLY A 12 8.57 8.15 -2.11
N ARG A 13 7.40 8.22 -2.75
CA ARG A 13 7.13 7.54 -4.02
C ARG A 13 8.04 8.06 -5.14
N THR A 14 8.17 9.39 -5.27
CA THR A 14 9.06 10.00 -6.27
C THR A 14 10.48 9.50 -6.08
N ARG A 15 11.02 9.56 -4.86
CA ARG A 15 12.36 9.06 -4.55
C ARG A 15 12.52 7.58 -4.92
N LEU A 16 11.54 6.74 -4.58
CA LEU A 16 11.59 5.31 -4.88
C LEU A 16 11.68 5.04 -6.39
N TYR A 17 11.00 5.86 -7.20
CA TYR A 17 11.03 5.70 -8.66
C TYR A 17 12.25 6.33 -9.33
N GLU A 18 12.87 7.33 -8.70
CA GLU A 18 14.09 7.98 -9.17
C GLU A 18 15.36 7.14 -8.88
N MET A 19 15.31 6.22 -7.91
CA MET A 19 16.43 5.34 -7.61
C MET A 19 16.73 4.41 -8.80
N SER A 20 18.01 4.26 -9.15
CA SER A 20 18.48 3.30 -10.13
C SER A 20 18.46 1.87 -9.58
N PHE A 21 18.66 0.87 -10.44
CA PHE A 21 18.85 -0.50 -9.98
C PHE A 21 20.12 -0.62 -9.12
N ASP A 22 21.19 0.06 -9.51
CA ASP A 22 22.47 0.06 -8.78
C ASP A 22 22.31 0.60 -7.35
N ASP A 23 21.49 1.66 -7.16
CA ASP A 23 21.18 2.16 -5.81
C ASP A 23 20.51 1.09 -4.93
N PHE A 24 19.61 0.29 -5.49
CA PHE A 24 18.98 -0.82 -4.76
C PHE A 24 19.97 -1.94 -4.48
N GLU A 25 20.75 -2.34 -5.47
CA GLU A 25 21.75 -3.40 -5.35
C GLU A 25 22.77 -3.06 -4.26
N GLU A 26 23.34 -1.86 -4.31
CA GLU A 26 24.32 -1.39 -3.32
C GLU A 26 23.73 -1.41 -1.90
N ASN A 27 22.50 -0.91 -1.74
CA ASN A 27 21.82 -0.91 -0.45
C ASN A 27 21.56 -2.34 0.06
N ILE A 28 21.08 -3.25 -0.79
CA ILE A 28 20.80 -4.64 -0.43
C ILE A 28 22.10 -5.35 -0.03
N VAL A 29 23.12 -5.27 -0.86
CA VAL A 29 24.41 -5.91 -0.61
C VAL A 29 25.04 -5.39 0.67
N SER A 30 25.03 -4.07 0.89
CA SER A 30 25.55 -3.44 2.10
C SER A 30 24.83 -3.93 3.36
N GLN A 31 23.50 -3.93 3.34
CA GLN A 31 22.70 -4.36 4.50
C GLN A 31 22.89 -5.85 4.80
N MET A 32 22.85 -6.72 3.78
CA MET A 32 23.03 -8.15 3.93
C MET A 32 24.44 -8.47 4.44
N SER A 33 25.46 -7.83 3.87
CA SER A 33 26.85 -8.00 4.31
C SER A 33 27.02 -7.56 5.77
N GLY A 34 26.43 -6.41 6.16
CA GLY A 34 26.46 -5.93 7.53
C GLY A 34 25.79 -6.88 8.53
N ALA A 35 24.64 -7.43 8.16
CA ALA A 35 23.85 -8.31 9.03
C ALA A 35 24.41 -9.73 9.10
N LEU A 36 24.98 -10.26 8.03
CA LEU A 36 25.30 -11.68 7.87
C LEU A 36 26.80 -12.00 7.85
N HIS A 37 27.71 -11.01 7.92
CA HIS A 37 29.15 -11.22 7.83
C HIS A 37 29.67 -12.21 8.90
N GLY A 38 29.09 -12.18 10.11
CA GLY A 38 29.46 -13.10 11.18
C GLY A 38 29.16 -14.58 10.89
N GLY A 39 28.26 -14.85 9.93
CA GLY A 39 27.93 -16.18 9.42
C GLY A 39 28.71 -16.60 8.18
N GLY A 40 29.67 -15.78 7.73
CA GLY A 40 30.48 -16.08 6.54
C GLY A 40 29.80 -15.77 5.22
N PHE A 41 28.80 -14.90 5.22
CA PHE A 41 28.12 -14.43 4.00
C PHE A 41 29.10 -13.67 3.10
N ASP A 42 29.04 -13.98 1.81
CA ASP A 42 29.77 -13.35 0.74
C ASP A 42 28.80 -13.01 -0.41
N ALA A 43 28.65 -11.72 -0.70
CA ALA A 43 27.61 -11.25 -1.63
C ALA A 43 27.85 -11.78 -3.06
N GLU A 44 29.09 -11.88 -3.54
CA GLU A 44 29.40 -12.38 -4.87
C GLU A 44 29.11 -13.87 -5.02
N ARG A 45 29.26 -14.63 -3.94
CA ARG A 45 29.03 -16.07 -3.93
C ARG A 45 27.57 -16.43 -3.63
N ASP A 46 26.95 -15.71 -2.70
CA ASP A 46 25.71 -16.12 -2.06
C ASP A 46 24.46 -15.46 -2.62
N ILE A 47 24.60 -14.33 -3.37
CA ILE A 47 23.47 -13.70 -4.08
C ILE A 47 23.42 -14.19 -5.51
N ALA A 48 22.40 -14.97 -5.84
CA ALA A 48 22.20 -15.45 -7.21
C ALA A 48 21.56 -14.40 -8.13
N ALA A 49 20.66 -13.60 -7.61
CA ALA A 49 19.97 -12.53 -8.34
C ALA A 49 19.25 -11.58 -7.38
N ILE A 50 19.02 -10.35 -7.83
CA ILE A 50 18.21 -9.35 -7.14
C ILE A 50 17.10 -8.92 -8.08
N THR A 51 15.86 -8.87 -7.58
CA THR A 51 14.71 -8.29 -8.28
C THR A 51 14.13 -7.16 -7.46
N VAL A 52 13.75 -6.06 -8.11
CA VAL A 52 13.17 -4.89 -7.46
C VAL A 52 11.77 -4.64 -8.02
N ASN A 53 10.75 -4.91 -7.21
CA ASN A 53 9.36 -4.60 -7.55
C ASN A 53 8.97 -3.28 -6.91
N ARG A 54 8.57 -2.31 -7.72
CA ARG A 54 8.17 -0.97 -7.26
C ARG A 54 6.68 -0.79 -7.43
N TRP A 55 5.97 -0.68 -6.31
CA TRP A 55 4.54 -0.41 -6.30
C TRP A 55 4.29 1.07 -6.04
N PRO A 56 3.58 1.79 -6.92
CA PRO A 56 3.30 3.22 -6.74
C PRO A 56 2.35 3.48 -5.57
N HIS A 57 1.49 2.53 -5.29
CA HIS A 57 0.55 2.50 -4.18
C HIS A 57 0.56 1.10 -3.58
N GLY A 58 0.68 1.00 -2.29
CA GLY A 58 0.53 -0.25 -1.55
C GLY A 58 -0.70 -0.14 -0.67
N TYR A 59 -1.32 -1.23 -0.33
CA TYR A 59 -2.44 -1.40 0.59
C TYR A 59 -3.60 -0.39 0.45
N ALA A 60 -4.81 -0.86 0.70
CA ALA A 60 -5.94 0.03 0.97
C ALA A 60 -5.66 0.83 2.25
N TYR A 61 -6.10 2.08 2.28
CA TYR A 61 -5.96 2.92 3.47
C TYR A 61 -6.85 2.38 4.58
N GLU A 62 -6.26 2.15 5.75
CA GLU A 62 -6.97 1.86 6.98
C GLU A 62 -6.92 3.09 7.88
N TYR A 63 -8.02 3.42 8.55
CA TYR A 63 -8.04 4.55 9.47
C TYR A 63 -7.22 4.26 10.71
N ILE A 64 -6.46 5.27 11.13
CA ILE A 64 -5.55 5.19 12.27
C ILE A 64 -6.00 6.21 13.31
N ASP A 65 -6.47 5.75 14.44
CA ASP A 65 -6.99 6.57 15.54
C ASP A 65 -6.02 7.68 16.01
N TYR A 66 -4.74 7.47 15.80
CA TYR A 66 -3.71 8.42 16.20
C TYR A 66 -3.55 9.61 15.25
N SER A 67 -3.81 9.44 13.96
CA SER A 67 -3.50 10.44 12.92
C SER A 67 -4.69 10.92 12.12
N ASP A 68 -5.75 10.15 12.08
CA ASP A 68 -6.97 10.50 11.36
C ASP A 68 -7.96 11.27 12.25
N PRO A 69 -8.86 12.06 11.68
CA PRO A 69 -9.96 12.65 12.41
C PRO A 69 -10.76 11.59 13.20
N VAL A 70 -11.07 11.87 14.45
CA VAL A 70 -11.77 10.94 15.37
C VAL A 70 -13.11 10.44 14.82
N GLU A 71 -13.77 11.25 13.99
CA GLU A 71 -15.01 10.89 13.32
C GLU A 71 -14.82 9.90 12.17
N PHE A 72 -13.59 9.72 11.66
CA PHE A 72 -13.33 8.81 10.55
C PHE A 72 -13.03 7.40 11.05
N ASN A 73 -13.85 6.48 10.62
CA ASN A 73 -13.73 5.06 10.93
C ASN A 73 -14.30 4.21 9.77
N PRO A 74 -14.22 2.87 9.82
CA PRO A 74 -14.74 2.00 8.75
C PRO A 74 -16.24 2.16 8.46
N GLN A 75 -17.03 2.76 9.35
CA GLN A 75 -18.45 2.92 9.20
C GLN A 75 -18.87 4.29 8.66
N ASN A 76 -18.05 5.33 8.82
CA ASN A 76 -18.44 6.70 8.49
C ASN A 76 -17.32 7.52 7.82
N GLY A 77 -16.20 6.90 7.44
CA GLY A 77 -15.10 7.59 6.78
C GLY A 77 -15.40 7.98 5.33
N PRO A 78 -14.54 8.79 4.70
CA PRO A 78 -14.71 9.27 3.32
C PRO A 78 -14.91 8.18 2.26
N HIS A 79 -14.42 6.95 2.51
CA HIS A 79 -14.62 5.81 1.60
C HIS A 79 -16.09 5.43 1.43
N ILE A 80 -16.95 5.68 2.44
CA ILE A 80 -18.39 5.43 2.35
C ILE A 80 -19.02 6.30 1.26
N ALA A 81 -18.68 7.60 1.24
CA ALA A 81 -19.14 8.50 0.19
C ALA A 81 -18.49 8.13 -1.17
N GLY A 82 -17.20 7.76 -1.17
CA GLY A 82 -16.46 7.39 -2.37
C GLY A 82 -16.94 6.12 -3.05
N ARG A 83 -17.52 5.17 -2.29
CA ARG A 83 -18.08 3.91 -2.81
C ARG A 83 -19.58 3.96 -3.12
N ALA A 84 -20.22 5.11 -2.92
CA ALA A 84 -21.65 5.24 -3.14
C ALA A 84 -22.00 4.85 -4.58
N GLN A 85 -23.06 4.03 -4.73
CA GLN A 85 -23.53 3.58 -6.04
C GLN A 85 -23.98 4.75 -6.91
N ILE A 86 -23.61 4.73 -8.19
CA ILE A 86 -24.04 5.72 -9.19
C ILE A 86 -24.75 4.97 -10.33
N GLY A 87 -26.08 4.92 -10.28
CA GLY A 87 -26.86 4.15 -11.24
C GLY A 87 -26.41 2.68 -11.27
N ARG A 88 -25.98 2.18 -12.42
CA ARG A 88 -25.49 0.81 -12.58
C ARG A 88 -23.99 0.64 -12.33
N ILE A 89 -23.36 1.57 -11.65
CA ILE A 89 -21.96 1.51 -11.30
C ILE A 89 -21.83 1.32 -9.81
N SER A 90 -21.18 0.22 -9.39
CA SER A 90 -20.76 -0.05 -8.01
C SER A 90 -19.26 -0.29 -7.95
N ILE A 91 -18.62 0.11 -6.85
CA ILE A 91 -17.19 -0.02 -6.64
C ILE A 91 -16.90 -1.19 -5.70
N ALA A 92 -16.10 -2.13 -6.15
CA ALA A 92 -15.74 -3.34 -5.38
C ALA A 92 -14.23 -3.52 -5.33
N ASN A 93 -13.62 -3.08 -4.24
CA ASN A 93 -12.21 -3.33 -3.92
C ASN A 93 -11.97 -3.11 -2.42
N SER A 94 -10.77 -3.42 -1.94
CA SER A 94 -10.38 -3.23 -0.54
C SER A 94 -10.38 -1.75 -0.13
N ASP A 95 -10.05 -0.80 -1.03
CA ASP A 95 -10.13 0.64 -0.75
C ASP A 95 -11.56 1.08 -0.42
N ALA A 96 -12.56 0.48 -1.09
CA ALA A 96 -13.98 0.76 -0.85
C ALA A 96 -14.44 0.29 0.55
N SER A 97 -13.67 -0.56 1.20
CA SER A 97 -13.91 -1.04 2.56
C SER A 97 -13.02 -0.37 3.60
N ALA A 98 -12.03 0.44 3.19
CA ALA A 98 -10.96 0.96 4.04
C ALA A 98 -10.31 -0.15 4.88
N TYR A 99 -10.07 -1.31 4.27
CA TYR A 99 -9.56 -2.50 4.93
C TYR A 99 -8.63 -3.29 4.01
N ALA A 100 -7.33 -3.30 4.32
CA ALA A 100 -6.25 -3.76 3.45
C ALA A 100 -6.07 -5.30 3.41
N TYR A 101 -7.16 -6.05 3.51
CA TYR A 101 -7.15 -7.52 3.51
C TYR A 101 -8.06 -8.08 2.41
N LEU A 102 -7.80 -9.33 2.05
CA LEU A 102 -8.63 -10.08 1.08
C LEU A 102 -10.11 -10.10 1.48
N THR A 103 -10.38 -10.26 2.76
CA THR A 103 -11.76 -10.23 3.31
C THR A 103 -12.45 -8.91 3.01
N GLY A 104 -11.77 -7.77 3.17
CA GLY A 104 -12.33 -6.46 2.82
C GLY A 104 -12.67 -6.33 1.33
N ALA A 105 -11.89 -6.96 0.45
CA ALA A 105 -12.20 -6.99 -0.98
C ALA A 105 -13.40 -7.88 -1.31
N ILE A 106 -13.54 -9.03 -0.62
CA ILE A 106 -14.67 -9.95 -0.77
C ILE A 106 -15.96 -9.29 -0.28
N ASP A 107 -15.94 -8.67 0.90
CA ASP A 107 -17.11 -7.96 1.46
C ASP A 107 -17.53 -6.79 0.55
N ALA A 108 -16.56 -6.08 -0.04
CA ALA A 108 -16.84 -5.02 -1.02
C ALA A 108 -17.49 -5.57 -2.29
N ALA A 109 -17.07 -6.75 -2.74
CA ALA A 109 -17.65 -7.41 -3.91
C ALA A 109 -19.10 -7.87 -3.63
N ASP A 110 -19.34 -8.51 -2.48
CA ASP A 110 -20.69 -8.92 -2.06
C ASP A 110 -21.65 -7.72 -1.99
N ARG A 111 -21.23 -6.64 -1.35
CA ARG A 111 -22.00 -5.39 -1.31
C ARG A 111 -22.30 -4.86 -2.70
N ALA A 112 -21.31 -4.79 -3.57
CA ALA A 112 -21.48 -4.25 -4.94
C ALA A 112 -22.43 -5.10 -5.78
N VAL A 113 -22.40 -6.43 -5.64
CA VAL A 113 -23.35 -7.34 -6.30
C VAL A 113 -24.77 -7.08 -5.77
N ASN A 114 -24.94 -6.99 -4.45
CA ASN A 114 -26.24 -6.71 -3.85
C ASN A 114 -26.81 -5.36 -4.28
N GLU A 115 -25.98 -4.32 -4.38
CA GLU A 115 -26.40 -3.02 -4.94
C GLU A 115 -26.96 -3.14 -6.37
N GLN A 116 -26.35 -3.97 -7.21
CA GLN A 116 -26.80 -4.17 -8.60
C GLN A 116 -28.07 -5.02 -8.68
N LEU A 117 -28.27 -5.94 -7.75
CA LEU A 117 -29.47 -6.78 -7.72
C LEU A 117 -30.72 -6.01 -7.22
N MET A 118 -30.56 -4.86 -6.60
CA MET A 118 -31.65 -4.02 -6.10
C MET A 118 -32.12 -2.94 -7.11
N LEU A 119 -31.56 -2.91 -8.30
CA LEU A 119 -31.95 -2.00 -9.39
C LEU A 119 -33.05 -2.61 -10.25
#